data_91444325a10c0ac84b3d3ad7d9bfced5
#
_entry.id   91444325a10c0ac84b3d3ad7d9bfced5
#
_cell.length_a   1.000
_cell.length_b   1.000
_cell.length_c   1.000
_cell.angle_alpha   90.00
_cell.angle_beta   90.00
_cell.angle_gamma   90.00
#
_symmetry.space_group_name_H-M   'P 1'
#
loop_
_entity.id
_entity.type
_entity.pdbx_description
1 polymer ?
#
loop_
_entity_poly.entity_id
_entity_poly.type
_entity_poly.pdbx_seq_one_letter_code
_entity_poly.pdbx_strand_id
1 'polypeptide(L)'
;MTKTNCCGPSNAWKARGKDRADKEDFRSSFFEECEELFEQTQDGLDALAEDPRDEEAVNSVFRAVHSIKGGAGAFGFEAVVDFSHKFESAMDAIRSGDVDLTDDMLELFRMCGDNLSDLVNNARAGDNSPIEASVQLEEKLLEITGEMEEEVAPDFNPVVLDLGMDQGMHLGDDDGGDVDEGPITYRITFHP
;
A
#
# COMPACT_ATOMS: atom_id res chain seq x y z
N MET A 1 1.02 -44.26 -45.56
CA MET A 1 -0.11 -43.50 -44.98
C MET A 1 0.33 -42.92 -43.67
N THR A 2 0.90 -41.70 -43.70
CA THR A 2 1.42 -40.98 -42.55
C THR A 2 0.31 -40.08 -42.04
N LYS A 3 -0.17 -40.33 -40.79
CA LYS A 3 -1.14 -39.47 -40.12
C LYS A 3 -0.42 -38.23 -39.55
N THR A 4 -0.66 -37.11 -40.18
CA THR A 4 -0.25 -35.78 -39.69
C THR A 4 -1.12 -35.44 -38.50
N ASN A 5 -0.51 -35.37 -37.30
CA ASN A 5 -1.17 -34.94 -36.06
C ASN A 5 -1.23 -33.42 -36.08
N CYS A 6 -2.39 -32.85 -36.43
CA CYS A 6 -2.65 -31.42 -36.34
C CYS A 6 -2.74 -31.04 -34.83
N CYS A 7 -1.69 -30.43 -34.31
CA CYS A 7 -1.69 -29.76 -33.04
C CYS A 7 -2.66 -28.56 -33.07
N GLY A 8 -3.83 -28.71 -32.44
CA GLY A 8 -4.83 -27.65 -32.39
C GLY A 8 -4.28 -26.44 -31.59
N PRO A 9 -4.76 -25.21 -31.88
CA PRO A 9 -4.26 -24.01 -31.24
C PRO A 9 -4.47 -24.07 -29.71
N SER A 10 -3.39 -23.90 -28.99
CA SER A 10 -3.36 -23.92 -27.55
C SER A 10 -4.35 -22.92 -26.94
N ASN A 11 -5.16 -23.34 -25.94
CA ASN A 11 -6.15 -22.52 -25.22
C ASN A 11 -5.56 -21.35 -24.43
N ALA A 12 -4.29 -21.02 -24.63
CA ALA A 12 -3.57 -19.95 -23.93
C ALA A 12 -4.16 -18.54 -24.15
N TRP A 13 -4.88 -18.31 -25.25
CA TRP A 13 -5.55 -17.03 -25.50
C TRP A 13 -6.85 -16.88 -24.67
N LYS A 14 -7.55 -17.99 -24.38
CA LYS A 14 -8.76 -17.98 -23.55
C LYS A 14 -8.43 -17.73 -22.09
N ALA A 15 -7.33 -18.27 -21.58
CA ALA A 15 -6.86 -18.02 -20.21
C ALA A 15 -6.51 -16.54 -20.01
N ARG A 16 -5.75 -15.93 -20.93
CA ARG A 16 -5.40 -14.50 -20.89
C ARG A 16 -6.60 -13.55 -20.98
N GLY A 17 -7.65 -13.94 -21.71
CA GLY A 17 -8.89 -13.16 -21.80
C GLY A 17 -9.68 -13.17 -20.48
N LYS A 18 -9.70 -14.30 -19.78
CA LYS A 18 -10.37 -14.44 -18.48
C LYS A 18 -9.65 -13.64 -17.40
N ASP A 19 -8.33 -13.77 -17.31
CA ASP A 19 -7.51 -13.03 -16.33
C ASP A 19 -7.64 -11.50 -16.50
N ARG A 20 -7.84 -11.02 -17.73
CA ARG A 20 -8.05 -9.59 -18.00
C ARG A 20 -9.44 -9.14 -17.55
N ALA A 21 -10.48 -9.91 -17.85
CA ALA A 21 -11.85 -9.62 -17.45
C ALA A 21 -11.98 -9.60 -15.91
N ASP A 22 -11.39 -10.60 -15.25
CA ASP A 22 -11.39 -10.67 -13.78
C ASP A 22 -10.70 -9.44 -13.15
N LYS A 23 -9.58 -8.95 -13.72
CA LYS A 23 -8.90 -7.73 -13.26
C LYS A 23 -9.72 -6.45 -13.48
N GLU A 24 -10.43 -6.34 -14.58
CA GLU A 24 -11.30 -5.20 -14.86
C GLU A 24 -12.50 -5.19 -13.91
N ASP A 25 -13.06 -6.36 -13.59
CA ASP A 25 -14.14 -6.50 -12.62
C ASP A 25 -13.68 -6.08 -11.20
N PHE A 26 -12.50 -6.53 -10.74
CA PHE A 26 -11.93 -6.12 -9.46
C PHE A 26 -11.62 -4.63 -9.41
N ARG A 27 -11.13 -4.06 -10.50
CA ARG A 27 -10.86 -2.62 -10.59
C ARG A 27 -12.15 -1.81 -10.50
N SER A 28 -13.22 -2.26 -11.15
CA SER A 28 -14.54 -1.61 -11.07
C SER A 28 -15.09 -1.66 -9.64
N SER A 29 -15.00 -2.82 -8.99
CA SER A 29 -15.43 -2.98 -7.58
C SER A 29 -14.64 -2.07 -6.64
N PHE A 30 -13.34 -1.89 -6.85
CA PHE A 30 -12.55 -0.93 -6.07
C PHE A 30 -13.07 0.50 -6.19
N PHE A 31 -13.40 0.94 -7.38
CA PHE A 31 -13.92 2.30 -7.57
C PHE A 31 -15.33 2.49 -6.97
N GLU A 32 -16.18 1.46 -6.99
CA GLU A 32 -17.48 1.46 -6.31
C GLU A 32 -17.29 1.52 -4.79
N GLU A 33 -16.37 0.74 -4.24
CA GLU A 33 -16.02 0.79 -2.81
C GLU A 33 -15.45 2.17 -2.40
N CYS A 34 -14.65 2.81 -3.25
CA CYS A 34 -14.15 4.15 -2.98
C CYS A 34 -15.28 5.19 -2.83
N GLU A 35 -16.36 5.07 -3.60
CA GLU A 35 -17.51 5.98 -3.49
C GLU A 35 -18.15 5.88 -2.10
N GLU A 36 -18.35 4.66 -1.58
CA GLU A 36 -18.86 4.43 -0.22
C GLU A 36 -17.89 4.93 0.87
N LEU A 37 -16.58 4.75 0.65
CA LEU A 37 -15.54 5.21 1.58
C LEU A 37 -15.43 6.74 1.60
N PHE A 38 -15.68 7.42 0.50
CA PHE A 38 -15.76 8.89 0.48
C PHE A 38 -16.98 9.41 1.23
N GLU A 39 -18.15 8.79 1.08
CA GLU A 39 -19.33 9.13 1.88
C GLU A 39 -19.02 8.93 3.38
N GLN A 40 -18.42 7.83 3.75
CA GLN A 40 -18.01 7.56 5.14
C GLN A 40 -17.01 8.60 5.66
N THR A 41 -16.08 9.05 4.83
CA THR A 41 -15.10 10.09 5.19
C THR A 41 -15.81 11.42 5.43
N GLN A 42 -16.75 11.82 4.58
CA GLN A 42 -17.52 13.05 4.73
C GLN A 42 -18.38 13.02 6.00
N ASP A 43 -19.13 11.93 6.21
CA ASP A 43 -19.95 11.74 7.41
C ASP A 43 -19.12 11.81 8.70
N GLY A 44 -17.93 11.20 8.70
CA GLY A 44 -17.00 11.27 9.82
C GLY A 44 -16.46 12.68 10.07
N LEU A 45 -16.09 13.43 9.02
CA LEU A 45 -15.66 14.82 9.14
C LEU A 45 -16.80 15.76 9.58
N ASP A 46 -18.04 15.46 9.20
CA ASP A 46 -19.21 16.22 9.67
C ASP A 46 -19.49 15.95 11.15
N ALA A 47 -19.36 14.70 11.61
CA ALA A 47 -19.44 14.36 13.02
C ALA A 47 -18.35 15.04 13.86
N LEU A 48 -17.12 15.12 13.33
CA LEU A 48 -16.01 15.84 13.98
C LEU A 48 -16.21 17.36 14.05
N ALA A 49 -16.98 17.93 13.14
CA ALA A 49 -17.39 19.35 13.23
C ALA A 49 -18.38 19.60 14.39
N GLU A 50 -19.18 18.61 14.75
CA GLU A 50 -20.11 18.71 15.89
C GLU A 50 -19.40 18.39 17.22
N ASP A 51 -18.55 17.35 17.23
CA ASP A 51 -17.72 16.97 18.38
C ASP A 51 -16.29 16.63 17.94
N PRO A 52 -15.33 17.57 18.10
CA PRO A 52 -13.93 17.34 17.72
C PRO A 52 -13.22 16.24 18.51
N ARG A 53 -13.85 15.68 19.55
CA ARG A 53 -13.33 14.61 20.40
C ARG A 53 -14.03 13.27 20.18
N ASP A 54 -14.84 13.16 19.17
CA ASP A 54 -15.50 11.90 18.82
C ASP A 54 -14.47 10.91 18.25
N GLU A 55 -13.97 10.02 19.11
CA GLU A 55 -12.99 8.99 18.75
C GLU A 55 -13.52 8.03 17.69
N GLU A 56 -14.84 7.78 17.63
CA GLU A 56 -15.42 6.90 16.65
C GLU A 56 -15.40 7.54 15.26
N ALA A 57 -15.70 8.84 15.19
CA ALA A 57 -15.62 9.62 13.96
C ALA A 57 -14.17 9.69 13.44
N VAL A 58 -13.17 9.97 14.29
CA VAL A 58 -11.74 9.93 13.92
C VAL A 58 -11.36 8.56 13.36
N ASN A 59 -11.73 7.48 14.06
CA ASN A 59 -11.44 6.12 13.61
C ASN A 59 -12.16 5.77 12.31
N SER A 60 -13.36 6.30 12.07
CA SER A 60 -14.13 6.08 10.83
C SER A 60 -13.39 6.68 9.63
N VAL A 61 -13.00 7.96 9.72
CA VAL A 61 -12.23 8.64 8.68
C VAL A 61 -10.89 7.94 8.42
N PHE A 62 -10.15 7.62 9.49
CA PHE A 62 -8.87 6.90 9.37
C PHE A 62 -9.03 5.58 8.61
N ARG A 63 -10.02 4.76 8.96
CA ARG A 63 -10.25 3.46 8.30
C ARG A 63 -10.65 3.60 6.84
N ALA A 64 -11.48 4.61 6.51
CA ALA A 64 -11.89 4.86 5.14
C ALA A 64 -10.68 5.22 4.27
N VAL A 65 -9.84 6.16 4.71
CA VAL A 65 -8.62 6.55 4.00
C VAL A 65 -7.63 5.38 3.89
N HIS A 66 -7.46 4.61 4.97
CA HIS A 66 -6.62 3.41 4.98
C HIS A 66 -7.08 2.36 3.95
N SER A 67 -8.39 2.13 3.84
CA SER A 67 -8.95 1.18 2.87
C SER A 67 -8.72 1.66 1.43
N ILE A 68 -8.91 2.95 1.15
CA ILE A 68 -8.63 3.54 -0.16
C ILE A 68 -7.15 3.35 -0.52
N LYS A 69 -6.22 3.65 0.42
CA LYS A 69 -4.77 3.44 0.23
C LYS A 69 -4.46 1.99 -0.12
N GLY A 70 -5.00 1.05 0.66
CA GLY A 70 -4.76 -0.38 0.47
C GLY A 70 -5.25 -0.89 -0.89
N GLY A 71 -6.46 -0.52 -1.29
CA GLY A 71 -7.02 -0.86 -2.59
C GLY A 71 -6.25 -0.22 -3.74
N ALA A 72 -5.90 1.07 -3.64
CA ALA A 72 -5.11 1.78 -4.63
C ALA A 72 -3.73 1.11 -4.86
N GLY A 73 -3.08 0.67 -3.78
CA GLY A 73 -1.81 -0.05 -3.84
C GLY A 73 -1.89 -1.36 -4.62
N ALA A 74 -2.99 -2.10 -4.51
CA ALA A 74 -3.21 -3.34 -5.25
C ALA A 74 -3.30 -3.13 -6.79
N PHE A 75 -3.70 -1.93 -7.22
CA PHE A 75 -3.82 -1.56 -8.63
C PHE A 75 -2.66 -0.68 -9.14
N GLY A 76 -1.73 -0.29 -8.28
CA GLY A 76 -0.58 0.55 -8.63
C GLY A 76 -0.95 2.01 -8.91
N PHE A 77 -1.95 2.56 -8.21
CA PHE A 77 -2.34 3.97 -8.27
C PHE A 77 -1.47 4.80 -7.32
N GLU A 78 -0.21 5.00 -7.71
CA GLU A 78 0.84 5.59 -6.84
C GLU A 78 0.42 6.96 -6.28
N ALA A 79 -0.12 7.88 -7.10
CA ALA A 79 -0.54 9.19 -6.63
C ALA A 79 -1.65 9.12 -5.55
N VAL A 80 -2.57 8.15 -5.66
CA VAL A 80 -3.60 7.91 -4.65
C VAL A 80 -2.97 7.36 -3.37
N VAL A 81 -2.02 6.43 -3.49
CA VAL A 81 -1.33 5.82 -2.35
C VAL A 81 -0.53 6.86 -1.56
N ASP A 82 0.27 7.68 -2.26
CA ASP A 82 1.15 8.67 -1.65
C ASP A 82 0.34 9.74 -0.90
N PHE A 83 -0.71 10.27 -1.53
CA PHE A 83 -1.59 11.24 -0.89
C PHE A 83 -2.36 10.65 0.29
N SER A 84 -2.95 9.46 0.12
CA SER A 84 -3.67 8.77 1.19
C SER A 84 -2.78 8.47 2.39
N HIS A 85 -1.51 8.16 2.18
CA HIS A 85 -0.56 7.89 3.25
C HIS A 85 -0.35 9.12 4.15
N LYS A 86 -0.14 10.30 3.55
CA LYS A 86 0.03 11.56 4.30
C LYS A 86 -1.25 11.96 5.04
N PHE A 87 -2.41 11.76 4.41
CA PHE A 87 -3.70 12.01 5.04
C PHE A 87 -3.94 11.05 6.22
N GLU A 88 -3.65 9.77 6.06
CA GLU A 88 -3.75 8.76 7.12
C GLU A 88 -2.82 9.09 8.29
N SER A 89 -1.57 9.51 8.04
CA SER A 89 -0.61 9.90 9.09
C SER A 89 -1.12 11.07 9.90
N ALA A 90 -1.71 12.09 9.26
CA ALA A 90 -2.32 13.23 9.96
C ALA A 90 -3.52 12.82 10.82
N MET A 91 -4.38 11.92 10.32
CA MET A 91 -5.49 11.37 11.09
C MET A 91 -5.01 10.49 12.26
N ASP A 92 -3.89 9.79 12.10
CA ASP A 92 -3.28 8.97 13.16
C ASP A 92 -2.72 9.81 14.30
N ALA A 93 -2.12 10.96 14.01
CA ALA A 93 -1.64 11.93 14.99
C ALA A 93 -2.78 12.48 15.88
N ILE A 94 -3.97 12.68 15.31
CA ILE A 94 -5.15 13.08 16.06
C ILE A 94 -5.71 11.90 16.86
N ARG A 95 -5.78 10.73 16.25
CA ARG A 95 -6.28 9.51 16.89
C ARG A 95 -5.45 9.11 18.11
N SER A 96 -4.11 9.25 18.04
CA SER A 96 -3.19 8.98 19.15
C SER A 96 -3.23 10.04 20.24
N GLY A 97 -3.83 11.21 19.96
CA GLY A 97 -3.87 12.35 20.86
C GLY A 97 -2.58 13.16 20.88
N ASP A 98 -1.70 12.97 19.91
CA ASP A 98 -0.47 13.75 19.77
C ASP A 98 -0.76 15.18 19.31
N VAL A 99 -1.87 15.35 18.57
CA VAL A 99 -2.35 16.63 18.05
C VAL A 99 -3.85 16.78 18.33
N ASP A 100 -4.24 17.94 18.89
CA ASP A 100 -5.65 18.28 19.05
C ASP A 100 -6.24 18.76 17.72
N LEU A 101 -7.44 18.27 17.35
CA LEU A 101 -8.14 18.68 16.15
C LEU A 101 -8.63 20.13 16.28
N THR A 102 -8.29 20.97 15.30
CA THR A 102 -8.75 22.36 15.19
C THR A 102 -9.70 22.55 14.01
N ASP A 103 -10.47 23.65 14.01
CA ASP A 103 -11.38 23.97 12.90
C ASP A 103 -10.64 24.11 11.55
N ASP A 104 -9.45 24.72 11.58
CA ASP A 104 -8.61 24.87 10.37
C ASP A 104 -8.16 23.51 9.82
N MET A 105 -7.82 22.56 10.71
CA MET A 105 -7.46 21.21 10.31
C MET A 105 -8.65 20.44 9.76
N LEU A 106 -9.83 20.65 10.32
CA LEU A 106 -11.04 20.01 9.83
C LEU A 106 -11.38 20.48 8.39
N GLU A 107 -11.22 21.79 8.13
CA GLU A 107 -11.39 22.32 6.77
C GLU A 107 -10.32 21.75 5.82
N LEU A 108 -9.07 21.66 6.27
CA LEU A 108 -8.00 21.00 5.50
C LEU A 108 -8.35 19.54 5.16
N PHE A 109 -8.86 18.78 6.11
CA PHE A 109 -9.24 17.37 5.88
C PHE A 109 -10.42 17.24 4.91
N ARG A 110 -11.37 18.16 4.88
CA ARG A 110 -12.42 18.22 3.85
C ARG A 110 -11.80 18.43 2.46
N MET A 111 -10.87 19.38 2.34
CA MET A 111 -10.15 19.60 1.09
C MET A 111 -9.31 18.36 0.68
N CYS A 112 -8.74 17.67 1.65
CA CYS A 112 -8.01 16.41 1.39
C CYS A 112 -8.94 15.28 0.90
N GLY A 113 -10.13 15.18 1.46
CA GLY A 113 -11.16 14.23 1.00
C GLY A 113 -11.57 14.49 -0.44
N ASP A 114 -11.84 15.75 -0.80
CA ASP A 114 -12.19 16.17 -2.16
C ASP A 114 -11.03 15.86 -3.14
N ASN A 115 -9.80 16.23 -2.77
CA ASN A 115 -8.62 15.97 -3.61
C ASN A 115 -8.36 14.45 -3.80
N LEU A 116 -8.58 13.66 -2.76
CA LEU A 116 -8.44 12.20 -2.84
C LEU A 116 -9.49 11.60 -3.80
N SER A 117 -10.72 12.13 -3.78
CA SER A 117 -11.77 11.75 -4.73
C SER A 117 -11.38 12.10 -6.17
N ASP A 118 -10.78 13.28 -6.39
CA ASP A 118 -10.30 13.68 -7.71
C ASP A 118 -9.16 12.79 -8.21
N LEU A 119 -8.20 12.42 -7.34
CA LEU A 119 -7.12 11.49 -7.66
C LEU A 119 -7.67 10.11 -8.06
N VAL A 120 -8.65 9.58 -7.33
CA VAL A 120 -9.30 8.29 -7.65
C VAL A 120 -10.06 8.38 -8.98
N ASN A 121 -10.74 9.48 -9.26
CA ASN A 121 -11.43 9.70 -10.53
C ASN A 121 -10.45 9.78 -11.70
N ASN A 122 -9.29 10.43 -11.53
CA ASN A 122 -8.23 10.46 -12.53
C ASN A 122 -7.64 9.07 -12.76
N ALA A 123 -7.39 8.30 -11.70
CA ALA A 123 -6.95 6.91 -11.80
C ALA A 123 -7.98 6.02 -12.52
N ARG A 124 -9.29 6.26 -12.31
CA ARG A 124 -10.38 5.61 -13.07
C ARG A 124 -10.30 5.92 -14.56
N ALA A 125 -9.97 7.17 -14.92
CA ALA A 125 -9.76 7.60 -16.31
C ALA A 125 -8.43 7.12 -16.92
N GLY A 126 -7.53 6.53 -16.10
CA GLY A 126 -6.23 6.01 -16.53
C GLY A 126 -5.08 7.01 -16.36
N ASP A 127 -5.29 8.11 -15.66
CA ASP A 127 -4.27 9.10 -15.30
C ASP A 127 -3.88 8.91 -13.83
N ASN A 128 -2.63 8.49 -13.59
CA ASN A 128 -2.08 8.30 -12.25
C ASN A 128 -1.13 9.44 -11.84
N SER A 129 -1.24 10.59 -12.49
CA SER A 129 -0.41 11.74 -12.18
C SER A 129 -0.90 12.44 -10.90
N PRO A 130 -0.01 12.98 -10.06
CA PRO A 130 -0.41 13.84 -8.96
C PRO A 130 -1.07 15.11 -9.49
N ILE A 131 -2.05 15.63 -8.76
CA ILE A 131 -2.73 16.89 -9.05
C ILE A 131 -1.92 18.02 -8.41
N GLU A 132 -1.86 19.20 -9.03
CA GLU A 132 -1.14 20.35 -8.47
C GLU A 132 -1.66 20.74 -7.08
N ALA A 133 -2.96 20.61 -6.84
CA ALA A 133 -3.57 20.84 -5.53
C ALA A 133 -3.07 19.85 -4.47
N SER A 134 -2.75 18.62 -4.84
CA SER A 134 -2.25 17.61 -3.91
C SER A 134 -0.96 18.06 -3.22
N VAL A 135 -0.03 18.66 -3.95
CA VAL A 135 1.27 19.10 -3.42
C VAL A 135 1.09 20.10 -2.26
N GLN A 136 0.19 21.08 -2.43
CA GLN A 136 -0.06 22.09 -1.39
C GLN A 136 -0.76 21.49 -0.15
N LEU A 137 -1.65 20.52 -0.37
CA LEU A 137 -2.33 19.83 0.72
C LEU A 137 -1.38 18.91 1.47
N GLU A 138 -0.50 18.20 0.76
CA GLU A 138 0.54 17.36 1.34
C GLU A 138 1.49 18.14 2.24
N GLU A 139 1.96 19.33 1.80
CA GLU A 139 2.77 20.21 2.63
C GLU A 139 2.08 20.56 3.95
N LYS A 140 0.79 20.89 3.92
CA LYS A 140 0.02 21.18 5.14
C LYS A 140 -0.22 19.97 6.02
N LEU A 141 -0.40 18.77 5.43
CA LEU A 141 -0.52 17.53 6.20
C LEU A 141 0.79 17.18 6.91
N LEU A 142 1.93 17.41 6.26
CA LEU A 142 3.25 17.22 6.86
C LEU A 142 3.52 18.20 8.03
N GLU A 143 3.01 19.42 7.95
CA GLU A 143 3.08 20.39 9.07
C GLU A 143 2.35 19.87 10.32
N ILE A 144 1.25 19.15 10.16
CA ILE A 144 0.49 18.57 11.27
C ILE A 144 1.28 17.45 11.96
N THR A 145 1.88 16.56 11.18
CA THR A 145 2.62 15.40 11.72
C THR A 145 4.00 15.76 12.25
N GLY A 146 4.51 16.96 11.92
CA GLY A 146 5.89 17.36 12.22
C GLY A 146 6.92 16.56 11.42
N GLU A 147 6.47 15.71 10.53
CA GLU A 147 7.32 15.00 9.57
C GLU A 147 7.70 15.93 8.42
N MET A 148 8.63 16.84 8.68
CA MET A 148 9.45 17.35 7.58
C MET A 148 10.25 16.16 7.09
N GLU A 149 10.08 15.80 5.81
CA GLU A 149 10.79 14.68 5.17
C GLU A 149 12.28 14.75 5.49
N GLU A 150 12.70 14.10 6.59
CA GLU A 150 14.00 13.50 6.58
C GLU A 150 13.87 12.29 5.65
N GLU A 151 14.39 12.40 4.47
CA GLU A 151 14.70 11.30 3.57
C GLU A 151 15.68 10.37 4.29
N VAL A 152 15.20 9.70 5.34
CA VAL A 152 15.92 8.61 5.97
C VAL A 152 15.64 7.39 5.10
N ALA A 153 16.40 7.27 4.03
CA ALA A 153 16.66 5.96 3.48
C ALA A 153 17.00 5.08 4.69
N PRO A 154 16.30 3.94 4.91
CA PRO A 154 16.66 3.06 6.01
C PRO A 154 18.13 2.71 5.83
N ASP A 155 18.97 3.21 6.75
CA ASP A 155 20.37 2.80 6.85
C ASP A 155 20.36 1.33 7.24
N PHE A 156 20.19 0.49 6.21
CA PHE A 156 20.33 -0.94 6.36
C PHE A 156 21.81 -1.21 6.53
N ASN A 157 22.27 -1.04 7.77
CA ASN A 157 23.58 -1.47 8.19
C ASN A 157 23.50 -2.98 8.44
N PRO A 158 23.89 -3.84 7.47
CA PRO A 158 23.87 -5.27 7.69
C PRO A 158 24.83 -5.58 8.84
N VAL A 159 24.28 -5.93 9.99
CA VAL A 159 25.09 -6.49 11.08
C VAL A 159 25.66 -7.79 10.56
N VAL A 160 26.92 -7.76 10.18
CA VAL A 160 27.67 -8.97 9.88
C VAL A 160 27.83 -9.71 11.22
N LEU A 161 26.95 -10.66 11.44
CA LEU A 161 27.11 -11.61 12.53
C LEU A 161 28.35 -12.47 12.20
N ASP A 162 29.49 -12.07 12.79
CA ASP A 162 30.66 -12.95 12.85
C ASP A 162 30.33 -14.13 13.75
N LEU A 163 29.93 -15.22 13.14
CA LEU A 163 29.60 -16.47 13.83
C LEU A 163 30.83 -17.27 14.28
N GLY A 164 32.01 -16.65 14.31
CA GLY A 164 33.19 -17.22 14.96
C GLY A 164 33.51 -18.67 14.57
N MET A 165 33.33 -19.08 13.31
CA MET A 165 33.72 -20.38 12.83
C MET A 165 35.17 -20.40 12.34
N ASP A 166 36.08 -19.92 13.19
CA ASP A 166 37.50 -20.19 13.04
C ASP A 166 37.93 -21.21 14.09
N GLN A 167 37.68 -22.46 13.82
CA GLN A 167 38.38 -23.57 14.45
C GLN A 167 38.57 -24.66 13.40
N GLY A 168 39.80 -24.69 12.89
CA GLY A 168 40.34 -25.62 11.95
C GLY A 168 39.77 -27.05 11.96
N MET A 169 39.17 -27.42 10.84
CA MET A 169 39.14 -28.81 10.43
C MET A 169 40.04 -28.98 9.21
N HIS A 170 41.19 -29.59 9.52
CA HIS A 170 42.10 -30.16 8.54
C HIS A 170 41.34 -31.26 7.81
N LEU A 171 40.90 -31.01 6.59
CA LEU A 171 40.36 -32.06 5.72
C LEU A 171 41.49 -32.57 4.86
N GLY A 172 41.82 -33.86 5.11
CA GLY A 172 42.67 -34.62 4.25
C GLY A 172 42.08 -34.79 2.84
N ASP A 173 42.96 -34.84 1.88
CA ASP A 173 42.71 -35.17 0.49
C ASP A 173 41.96 -36.51 0.37
N ASP A 174 40.77 -36.50 -0.23
CA ASP A 174 40.26 -37.64 -0.98
C ASP A 174 39.17 -37.25 -2.00
N ASP A 175 39.51 -37.48 -3.23
CA ASP A 175 38.77 -37.93 -4.41
C ASP A 175 37.31 -37.47 -4.67
N GLY A 176 37.18 -36.96 -5.88
CA GLY A 176 36.03 -36.50 -6.62
C GLY A 176 34.66 -37.14 -6.36
N GLY A 177 33.71 -36.36 -5.93
CA GLY A 177 32.31 -36.68 -5.90
C GLY A 177 31.48 -35.43 -6.27
N ASP A 178 30.76 -35.54 -7.37
CA ASP A 178 29.78 -34.62 -7.89
C ASP A 178 28.72 -34.32 -6.81
N VAL A 179 28.69 -33.14 -6.22
CA VAL A 179 27.69 -32.73 -5.26
C VAL A 179 26.55 -32.03 -5.99
N ASP A 180 25.45 -32.78 -6.13
CA ASP A 180 24.14 -32.28 -6.55
C ASP A 180 23.67 -31.18 -5.58
N GLU A 181 23.69 -29.91 -6.00
CA GLU A 181 23.18 -28.78 -5.22
C GLU A 181 21.62 -28.80 -5.25
N GLY A 182 21.03 -29.67 -4.44
CA GLY A 182 19.59 -29.64 -4.18
C GLY A 182 19.18 -28.40 -3.35
N PRO A 183 17.92 -27.97 -3.46
CA PRO A 183 17.46 -26.77 -2.77
C PRO A 183 17.53 -26.93 -1.24
N ILE A 184 18.15 -25.95 -0.57
CA ILE A 184 18.25 -25.90 0.88
C ILE A 184 16.88 -25.59 1.47
N THR A 185 16.32 -26.52 2.26
CA THR A 185 15.01 -26.35 2.90
C THR A 185 15.20 -26.00 4.38
N TYR A 186 14.68 -24.84 4.81
CA TYR A 186 14.66 -24.43 6.21
C TYR A 186 13.32 -24.78 6.85
N ARG A 187 13.34 -25.39 8.04
CA ARG A 187 12.16 -25.64 8.87
C ARG A 187 12.12 -24.58 9.98
N ILE A 188 11.12 -23.69 9.94
CA ILE A 188 10.87 -22.72 11.00
C ILE A 188 9.84 -23.32 11.95
N THR A 189 10.19 -23.46 13.25
CA THR A 189 9.29 -23.96 14.28
C THR A 189 8.94 -22.81 15.20
N PHE A 190 7.66 -22.44 15.27
CA PHE A 190 7.15 -21.48 16.25
C PHE A 190 6.73 -22.24 17.51
N HIS A 191 7.21 -21.80 18.67
CA HIS A 191 6.69 -22.20 19.96
C HIS A 191 5.72 -21.14 20.47
N PRO A 192 4.51 -21.53 20.94
CA PRO A 192 3.52 -20.59 21.49
C PRO A 192 3.96 -20.02 22.84
#